data_d0cb89d0abac79f0d085b6fe3635aff6
#
_entry.id   d0cb89d0abac79f0d085b6fe3635aff6
#
_cell.length_a   1.000
_cell.length_b   1.000
_cell.length_c   1.000
_cell.angle_alpha   90.00
_cell.angle_beta   90.00
_cell.angle_gamma   90.00
#
_symmetry.space_group_name_H-M   'P 1'
#
loop_
_entity.id
_entity.type
_entity.pdbx_description
1 polymer ?
#
loop_
_entity_poly.entity_id
_entity_poly.type
_entity_poly.pdbx_seq_one_letter_code
_entity_poly.pdbx_strand_id
1 'polypeptide(L)'
;RTGVTEDGRRSIATVSENNGMLLLCIVMGSDTEYQDDGTSAIKVGGYHETTTLLDAGFAGYKTAQIIYSDQALRQLSIQNGANDLIMGPMESVSAVLPETATFGELSFRYTDVALQAPISKGEKVSSVQVWHGNVCVAQTDLFAMNNVSMAGSIHSVEQDRENALSVGVVGWIFFGAVLAAVISFGAFYLIKHIRVLSDRKRIKRYRRSRRRSR
;
A
#
# COMPACT_ATOMS: atom_id res chain seq x y z
N ARG A 1 4.34 35.58 -11.55
CA ARG A 1 4.55 37.04 -11.36
C ARG A 1 5.36 37.59 -12.51
N THR A 2 5.07 38.82 -12.92
CA THR A 2 5.79 39.51 -13.99
C THR A 2 6.32 40.86 -13.48
N GLY A 3 7.44 41.31 -14.03
CA GLY A 3 8.05 42.61 -13.79
C GLY A 3 8.60 43.19 -15.08
N VAL A 4 8.70 44.52 -15.17
CA VAL A 4 9.31 45.25 -16.29
C VAL A 4 10.31 46.19 -15.70
N THR A 5 11.50 46.23 -16.24
CA THR A 5 12.58 47.16 -15.88
C THR A 5 12.42 48.51 -16.59
N GLU A 6 13.12 49.54 -16.16
CA GLU A 6 13.03 50.88 -16.77
C GLU A 6 13.46 50.88 -18.25
N ASP A 7 14.35 49.98 -18.64
CA ASP A 7 14.80 49.77 -20.03
C ASP A 7 13.83 48.88 -20.85
N GLY A 8 12.64 48.54 -20.30
CA GLY A 8 11.61 47.82 -21.00
C GLY A 8 11.76 46.32 -21.02
N ARG A 9 12.81 45.74 -20.41
CA ARG A 9 13.01 44.30 -20.31
C ARG A 9 12.03 43.66 -19.35
N ARG A 10 11.60 42.46 -19.69
CA ARG A 10 10.58 41.71 -18.88
C ARG A 10 11.20 40.56 -18.11
N SER A 11 10.69 40.35 -16.94
CA SER A 11 11.02 39.21 -16.10
C SER A 11 9.73 38.48 -15.70
N ILE A 12 9.75 37.15 -15.74
CA ILE A 12 8.63 36.30 -15.43
C ILE A 12 9.08 35.18 -14.48
N ALA A 13 8.36 35.01 -13.38
CA ALA A 13 8.45 33.82 -12.53
C ALA A 13 7.11 33.11 -12.56
N THR A 14 7.10 31.84 -13.00
CA THR A 14 5.89 31.03 -13.09
C THR A 14 6.13 29.63 -12.60
N VAL A 15 5.07 29.00 -12.10
CA VAL A 15 5.02 27.58 -11.74
C VAL A 15 4.02 26.92 -12.66
N SER A 16 4.36 25.77 -13.19
CA SER A 16 3.49 24.95 -14.03
C SER A 16 3.55 23.50 -13.56
N GLU A 17 2.41 22.82 -13.62
CA GLU A 17 2.29 21.43 -13.25
C GLU A 17 1.80 20.61 -14.45
N ASN A 18 2.45 19.48 -14.69
CA ASN A 18 2.03 18.52 -15.70
C ASN A 18 2.36 17.10 -15.22
N ASN A 19 1.36 16.20 -15.22
CA ASN A 19 1.51 14.79 -14.82
C ASN A 19 2.20 14.59 -13.46
N GLY A 20 1.87 15.44 -12.48
CA GLY A 20 2.44 15.39 -11.12
C GLY A 20 3.89 15.94 -11.03
N MET A 21 4.42 16.50 -12.11
CA MET A 21 5.68 17.22 -12.12
C MET A 21 5.45 18.72 -12.03
N LEU A 22 6.04 19.35 -11.02
CA LEU A 22 5.96 20.79 -10.78
C LEU A 22 7.26 21.45 -11.24
N LEU A 23 7.18 22.38 -12.19
CA LEU A 23 8.32 23.15 -12.69
C LEU A 23 8.19 24.62 -12.27
N LEU A 24 9.27 25.16 -11.71
CA LEU A 24 9.45 26.60 -11.50
C LEU A 24 10.33 27.13 -12.62
N CYS A 25 9.79 28.07 -13.39
CA CYS A 25 10.54 28.76 -14.45
C CYS A 25 10.71 30.24 -14.08
N ILE A 26 11.94 30.72 -14.18
CA ILE A 26 12.30 32.12 -13.95
C ILE A 26 13.06 32.62 -15.18
N VAL A 27 12.46 33.56 -15.87
CA VAL A 27 13.10 34.29 -17.00
C VAL A 27 13.32 35.73 -16.57
N MET A 28 14.51 36.24 -16.76
CA MET A 28 14.88 37.59 -16.35
C MET A 28 15.45 38.37 -17.53
N GLY A 29 15.04 39.63 -17.63
CA GLY A 29 15.64 40.60 -18.56
C GLY A 29 15.40 40.25 -20.04
N SER A 30 14.28 39.63 -20.39
CA SER A 30 13.93 39.28 -21.76
C SER A 30 13.42 40.48 -22.53
N ASP A 31 13.92 40.65 -23.76
CA ASP A 31 13.53 41.72 -24.67
C ASP A 31 12.23 41.35 -25.41
N THR A 32 11.47 42.40 -25.78
CA THR A 32 10.32 42.26 -26.68
C THR A 32 10.75 42.60 -28.10
N GLU A 33 10.52 41.66 -29.02
CA GLU A 33 10.78 41.87 -30.45
C GLU A 33 9.56 42.49 -31.12
N TYR A 34 9.77 43.56 -31.90
CA TYR A 34 8.72 44.26 -32.63
C TYR A 34 8.87 44.04 -34.12
N GLN A 35 7.77 44.20 -34.86
CA GLN A 35 7.80 44.27 -36.33
C GLN A 35 8.50 45.57 -36.79
N ASP A 36 8.76 45.68 -38.08
CA ASP A 36 9.38 46.87 -38.69
C ASP A 36 8.54 48.14 -38.45
N ASP A 37 7.28 48.03 -38.08
CA ASP A 37 6.39 49.15 -37.71
C ASP A 37 6.71 49.73 -36.32
N GLY A 38 7.58 49.06 -35.54
CA GLY A 38 8.00 49.46 -34.20
C GLY A 38 6.91 49.42 -33.13
N THR A 39 5.72 48.97 -33.48
CA THR A 39 4.52 48.97 -32.56
C THR A 39 3.91 47.59 -32.34
N SER A 40 3.91 46.74 -33.35
CA SER A 40 3.36 45.39 -33.27
C SER A 40 4.41 44.42 -32.75
N ALA A 41 4.20 43.85 -31.57
CA ALA A 41 5.10 42.86 -31.00
C ALA A 41 5.01 41.53 -31.77
N ILE A 42 6.13 41.04 -32.31
CA ILE A 42 6.25 39.68 -32.86
C ILE A 42 6.38 38.68 -31.71
N LYS A 43 7.18 39.06 -30.71
CA LYS A 43 7.49 38.22 -29.57
C LYS A 43 7.53 39.08 -28.32
N VAL A 44 6.60 38.80 -27.40
CA VAL A 44 6.60 39.48 -26.10
C VAL A 44 7.61 38.82 -25.20
N GLY A 45 8.62 39.58 -24.81
CA GLY A 45 9.74 39.09 -23.98
C GLY A 45 9.27 38.42 -22.69
N GLY A 46 9.90 37.32 -22.35
CA GLY A 46 9.63 36.51 -21.18
C GLY A 46 8.56 35.42 -21.39
N TYR A 47 7.50 35.67 -22.16
CA TYR A 47 6.45 34.67 -22.35
C TYR A 47 6.88 33.53 -23.27
N HIS A 48 7.51 33.85 -24.39
CA HIS A 48 7.98 32.84 -25.34
C HIS A 48 9.08 31.97 -24.73
N GLU A 49 10.05 32.60 -24.08
CA GLU A 49 11.13 31.90 -23.37
C GLU A 49 10.59 31.00 -22.26
N THR A 50 9.61 31.47 -21.49
CA THR A 50 8.96 30.70 -20.44
C THR A 50 8.29 29.45 -21.02
N THR A 51 7.50 29.60 -22.11
CA THR A 51 6.87 28.46 -22.76
C THR A 51 7.90 27.45 -23.26
N THR A 52 8.93 27.94 -23.99
CA THR A 52 10.00 27.08 -24.52
C THR A 52 10.72 26.31 -23.41
N LEU A 53 11.04 26.98 -22.30
CA LEU A 53 11.74 26.36 -21.17
C LEU A 53 10.85 25.32 -20.44
N LEU A 54 9.57 25.64 -20.26
CA LEU A 54 8.63 24.69 -19.64
C LEU A 54 8.41 23.47 -20.53
N ASP A 55 8.24 23.67 -21.84
CA ASP A 55 8.08 22.56 -22.80
C ASP A 55 9.32 21.66 -22.81
N ALA A 56 10.52 22.26 -22.83
CA ALA A 56 11.77 21.53 -22.73
C ALA A 56 11.91 20.79 -21.38
N GLY A 57 11.50 21.42 -20.29
CA GLY A 57 11.49 20.82 -18.97
C GLY A 57 10.56 19.60 -18.88
N PHE A 58 9.32 19.74 -19.35
CA PHE A 58 8.35 18.64 -19.36
C PHE A 58 8.70 17.52 -20.35
N ALA A 59 9.37 17.83 -21.45
CA ALA A 59 9.86 16.82 -22.38
C ALA A 59 11.15 16.13 -21.93
N GLY A 60 11.98 16.81 -21.15
CA GLY A 60 13.28 16.29 -20.70
C GLY A 60 13.24 15.48 -19.41
N TYR A 61 12.13 15.52 -18.67
CA TYR A 61 12.00 14.88 -17.38
C TYR A 61 10.68 14.16 -17.24
N LYS A 62 10.66 13.15 -16.37
CA LYS A 62 9.46 12.36 -16.01
C LYS A 62 9.35 12.20 -14.50
N THR A 63 8.13 12.09 -14.00
CA THR A 63 7.88 11.61 -12.65
C THR A 63 7.82 10.09 -12.65
N ALA A 64 8.68 9.44 -11.89
CA ALA A 64 8.72 7.99 -11.76
C ALA A 64 8.60 7.58 -10.29
N GLN A 65 7.77 6.55 -10.03
CA GLN A 65 7.72 5.91 -8.72
C GLN A 65 8.97 5.04 -8.56
N ILE A 66 9.83 5.36 -7.60
CA ILE A 66 11.14 4.75 -7.41
C ILE A 66 11.19 3.79 -6.22
N ILE A 67 10.28 3.94 -5.26
CA ILE A 67 10.12 3.04 -4.13
C ILE A 67 8.62 2.78 -3.97
N TYR A 68 8.25 1.52 -3.73
CA TYR A 68 6.86 1.11 -3.49
C TYR A 68 6.60 0.96 -1.99
N SER A 69 5.39 1.29 -1.54
CA SER A 69 4.95 1.02 -0.18
C SER A 69 5.09 -0.48 0.13
N ASP A 70 5.44 -0.80 1.35
CA ASP A 70 5.64 -2.17 1.83
C ASP A 70 6.75 -2.98 1.12
N GLN A 71 7.58 -2.34 0.32
CA GLN A 71 8.75 -2.96 -0.28
C GLN A 71 9.85 -3.13 0.76
N ALA A 72 10.32 -4.36 0.96
CA ALA A 72 11.51 -4.61 1.76
C ALA A 72 12.74 -4.06 1.03
N LEU A 73 13.37 -3.03 1.59
CA LEU A 73 14.53 -2.37 1.00
C LEU A 73 15.86 -2.86 1.61
N ARG A 74 15.85 -3.21 2.87
CA ARG A 74 17.06 -3.67 3.57
C ARG A 74 16.70 -4.66 4.68
N GLN A 75 17.56 -5.66 4.86
CA GLN A 75 17.52 -6.60 5.97
C GLN A 75 18.83 -6.52 6.73
N LEU A 76 18.76 -6.42 8.05
CA LEU A 76 19.92 -6.30 8.94
C LEU A 76 19.77 -7.21 10.13
N SER A 77 20.87 -7.88 10.50
CA SER A 77 21.02 -8.51 11.80
C SER A 77 21.38 -7.45 12.83
N ILE A 78 20.61 -7.35 13.90
CA ILE A 78 20.77 -6.33 14.93
C ILE A 78 21.24 -6.94 16.26
N GLN A 79 21.91 -6.12 17.04
CA GLN A 79 22.47 -6.55 18.31
C GLN A 79 21.37 -7.04 19.27
N ASN A 80 21.57 -8.21 19.86
CA ASN A 80 20.63 -8.87 20.77
C ASN A 80 19.25 -9.18 20.14
N GLY A 81 19.13 -9.20 18.81
CA GLY A 81 17.90 -9.58 18.12
C GLY A 81 17.77 -11.08 17.97
N ALA A 82 16.58 -11.63 18.20
CA ALA A 82 16.27 -13.05 17.99
C ALA A 82 16.09 -13.37 16.49
N ASN A 83 15.84 -12.36 15.67
CA ASN A 83 15.64 -12.45 14.22
C ASN A 83 16.12 -11.16 13.55
N ASP A 84 16.33 -11.22 12.24
CA ASP A 84 16.73 -10.07 11.46
C ASP A 84 15.62 -9.02 11.38
N LEU A 85 16.02 -7.76 11.36
CA LEU A 85 15.14 -6.63 11.07
C LEU A 85 14.99 -6.48 9.56
N ILE A 86 13.75 -6.47 9.11
CA ILE A 86 13.37 -6.09 7.74
C ILE A 86 12.83 -4.68 7.78
N MET A 87 13.34 -3.80 6.92
CA MET A 87 12.91 -2.41 6.89
C MET A 87 12.47 -1.97 5.50
N GLY A 88 11.45 -1.13 5.46
CA GLY A 88 10.89 -0.57 4.25
C GLY A 88 10.13 0.74 4.53
N PRO A 89 9.70 1.45 3.47
CA PRO A 89 8.91 2.66 3.60
C PRO A 89 7.45 2.33 3.93
N MET A 90 6.74 3.25 4.56
CA MET A 90 5.28 3.16 4.73
C MET A 90 4.51 3.62 3.50
N GLU A 91 5.10 4.53 2.74
CA GLU A 91 4.45 5.13 1.57
C GLU A 91 5.35 4.99 0.33
N SER A 92 4.70 4.96 -0.82
CA SER A 92 5.42 4.97 -2.09
C SER A 92 6.08 6.33 -2.33
N VAL A 93 7.28 6.31 -2.90
CA VAL A 93 8.07 7.52 -3.17
C VAL A 93 8.27 7.67 -4.67
N SER A 94 7.92 8.84 -5.17
CA SER A 94 8.19 9.24 -6.56
C SER A 94 9.27 10.31 -6.62
N ALA A 95 10.02 10.33 -7.70
CA ALA A 95 11.01 11.36 -7.98
C ALA A 95 10.91 11.84 -9.42
N VAL A 96 11.36 13.06 -9.65
CA VAL A 96 11.55 13.61 -10.99
C VAL A 96 12.93 13.20 -11.49
N LEU A 97 12.96 12.52 -12.61
CA LEU A 97 14.17 11.97 -13.24
C LEU A 97 14.27 12.44 -14.69
N PRO A 98 15.48 12.54 -15.28
CA PRO A 98 15.60 12.70 -16.72
C PRO A 98 14.78 11.63 -17.47
N GLU A 99 14.21 12.00 -18.63
CA GLU A 99 13.38 11.07 -19.40
C GLU A 99 14.13 9.80 -19.78
N THR A 100 15.43 9.90 -20.04
CA THR A 100 16.32 8.78 -20.39
C THR A 100 16.80 7.98 -19.20
N ALA A 101 16.60 8.44 -17.95
CA ALA A 101 17.12 7.78 -16.76
C ALA A 101 16.48 6.40 -16.57
N THR A 102 17.32 5.43 -16.21
CA THR A 102 16.94 4.06 -15.90
C THR A 102 17.05 3.79 -14.41
N PHE A 103 16.31 2.79 -13.93
CA PHE A 103 16.32 2.41 -12.51
C PHE A 103 17.72 1.96 -12.04
N GLY A 104 18.51 1.37 -12.94
CA GLY A 104 19.88 0.92 -12.65
C GLY A 104 20.89 2.02 -12.36
N GLU A 105 20.56 3.27 -12.69
CA GLU A 105 21.40 4.44 -12.42
C GLU A 105 21.14 5.06 -11.04
N LEU A 106 20.12 4.56 -10.33
CA LEU A 106 19.80 5.03 -8.99
C LEU A 106 20.66 4.33 -7.95
N SER A 107 21.20 5.09 -7.02
CA SER A 107 21.94 4.58 -5.86
C SER A 107 21.18 4.90 -4.56
N PHE A 108 21.14 3.91 -3.67
CA PHE A 108 20.45 4.01 -2.38
C PHE A 108 21.48 4.15 -1.27
N ARG A 109 21.40 5.25 -0.53
CA ARG A 109 22.27 5.52 0.63
C ARG A 109 21.44 5.48 1.89
N TYR A 110 21.74 4.54 2.77
CA TYR A 110 21.05 4.35 4.04
C TYR A 110 21.76 5.11 5.15
N THR A 111 20.99 5.70 6.05
CA THR A 111 21.56 6.29 7.26
C THR A 111 21.88 5.17 8.23
N ASP A 112 23.14 5.08 8.66
CA ASP A 112 23.54 4.11 9.67
C ASP A 112 23.09 4.58 11.05
N VAL A 113 22.25 3.75 11.69
CA VAL A 113 21.74 3.94 13.05
C VAL A 113 22.11 2.70 13.87
N ALA A 114 22.60 2.92 15.08
CA ALA A 114 22.84 1.83 16.00
C ALA A 114 21.49 1.31 16.52
N LEU A 115 21.06 0.15 16.02
CA LEU A 115 19.80 -0.48 16.36
C LEU A 115 20.03 -1.61 17.36
N GLN A 116 19.17 -1.69 18.36
CA GLN A 116 19.18 -2.71 19.39
C GLN A 116 17.78 -3.26 19.63
N ALA A 117 17.66 -4.58 19.80
CA ALA A 117 16.39 -5.22 20.17
C ALA A 117 15.97 -4.82 21.60
N PRO A 118 14.65 -4.76 21.90
CA PRO A 118 13.55 -5.09 20.98
C PRO A 118 13.18 -3.94 20.06
N ILE A 119 12.65 -4.25 18.85
CA ILE A 119 12.10 -3.28 17.91
C ILE A 119 10.69 -3.74 17.53
N SER A 120 9.74 -2.81 17.55
CA SER A 120 8.35 -3.09 17.17
C SER A 120 8.10 -2.81 15.70
N LYS A 121 7.25 -3.62 15.06
CA LYS A 121 6.77 -3.34 13.71
C LYS A 121 6.12 -1.95 13.65
N GLY A 122 6.47 -1.16 12.62
CA GLY A 122 6.02 0.22 12.44
C GLY A 122 6.89 1.26 13.13
N GLU A 123 7.93 0.87 13.87
CA GLU A 123 8.89 1.78 14.46
C GLU A 123 9.82 2.35 13.38
N LYS A 124 10.08 3.67 13.42
CA LYS A 124 11.07 4.31 12.53
C LYS A 124 12.46 3.88 12.94
N VAL A 125 13.19 3.27 12.03
CA VAL A 125 14.50 2.66 12.31
C VAL A 125 15.64 3.27 11.51
N SER A 126 15.38 3.88 10.36
CA SER A 126 16.42 4.48 9.51
C SER A 126 15.80 5.46 8.53
N SER A 127 16.60 5.96 7.61
CA SER A 127 16.15 6.68 6.42
C SER A 127 16.99 6.27 5.22
N VAL A 128 16.44 6.43 4.03
CA VAL A 128 17.12 6.17 2.77
C VAL A 128 17.05 7.39 1.88
N GLN A 129 18.19 7.74 1.28
CA GLN A 129 18.31 8.72 0.23
C GLN A 129 18.51 8.01 -1.10
N VAL A 130 17.79 8.44 -2.12
CA VAL A 130 17.93 7.95 -3.49
C VAL A 130 18.65 9.01 -4.31
N TRP A 131 19.70 8.59 -4.97
CA TRP A 131 20.57 9.46 -5.74
C TRP A 131 20.59 9.04 -7.21
N HIS A 132 20.51 10.02 -8.10
CA HIS A 132 20.81 9.88 -9.51
C HIS A 132 22.08 10.67 -9.81
N GLY A 133 23.18 9.96 -10.08
CA GLY A 133 24.51 10.58 -10.14
C GLY A 133 24.88 11.28 -8.82
N ASN A 134 25.05 12.59 -8.87
CA ASN A 134 25.40 13.43 -7.71
C ASN A 134 24.21 14.20 -7.11
N VAL A 135 22.99 13.94 -7.59
CA VAL A 135 21.79 14.64 -7.14
C VAL A 135 20.94 13.70 -6.30
N CYS A 136 20.59 14.13 -5.07
CA CYS A 136 19.60 13.44 -4.26
C CYS A 136 18.21 13.76 -4.83
N VAL A 137 17.56 12.74 -5.40
CA VAL A 137 16.27 12.87 -6.07
C VAL A 137 15.08 12.56 -5.15
N ALA A 138 15.32 11.80 -4.07
CA ALA A 138 14.30 11.54 -3.06
C ALA A 138 14.94 11.12 -1.73
N GLN A 139 14.18 11.29 -0.65
CA GLN A 139 14.51 10.80 0.68
C GLN A 139 13.23 10.35 1.39
N THR A 140 13.30 9.23 2.10
CA THR A 140 12.18 8.74 2.91
C THR A 140 12.67 8.02 4.17
N ASP A 141 11.80 7.94 5.15
CA ASP A 141 12.04 7.20 6.37
C ASP A 141 11.78 5.70 6.16
N LEU A 142 12.54 4.88 6.86
CA LEU A 142 12.37 3.43 6.89
C LEU A 142 11.84 2.97 8.23
N PHE A 143 10.87 2.08 8.17
CA PHE A 143 10.18 1.53 9.31
C PHE A 143 10.40 0.02 9.40
N ALA A 144 10.35 -0.51 10.62
CA ALA A 144 10.41 -1.94 10.84
C ALA A 144 9.16 -2.62 10.26
N MET A 145 9.36 -3.58 9.37
CA MET A 145 8.27 -4.36 8.76
C MET A 145 7.88 -5.58 9.59
N ASN A 146 8.75 -5.99 10.54
CA ASN A 146 8.54 -7.10 11.45
C ASN A 146 8.90 -6.71 12.87
N ASN A 147 8.43 -7.49 13.85
CA ASN A 147 8.89 -7.39 15.23
C ASN A 147 10.22 -8.10 15.38
N VAL A 148 11.13 -7.49 16.11
CA VAL A 148 12.41 -8.10 16.50
C VAL A 148 12.45 -8.20 18.02
N SER A 149 12.34 -9.43 18.52
CA SER A 149 12.41 -9.72 19.96
C SER A 149 13.85 -9.77 20.43
N MET A 150 14.06 -9.63 21.74
CA MET A 150 15.38 -9.82 22.33
C MET A 150 15.77 -11.30 22.30
N ALA A 151 16.99 -11.61 21.88
CA ALA A 151 17.51 -12.98 21.88
C ALA A 151 17.50 -13.53 23.34
N GLY A 152 16.87 -14.70 23.54
CA GLY A 152 16.68 -15.30 24.85
C GLY A 152 15.37 -14.98 25.57
N SER A 153 14.50 -14.12 25.01
CA SER A 153 13.15 -13.93 25.52
C SER A 153 12.22 -15.06 25.03
N ILE A 154 11.83 -15.94 25.95
CA ILE A 154 11.00 -17.14 25.66
C ILE A 154 9.51 -16.77 25.35
N HIS A 155 9.17 -15.48 25.28
CA HIS A 155 7.77 -15.04 25.26
C HIS A 155 7.02 -15.13 23.92
N SER A 156 7.68 -15.49 22.81
CA SER A 156 7.00 -15.48 21.51
C SER A 156 6.38 -16.82 21.07
N VAL A 157 6.67 -17.93 21.75
CA VAL A 157 6.15 -19.25 21.35
C VAL A 157 4.82 -19.59 22.08
N GLU A 158 4.56 -18.98 23.23
CA GLU A 158 3.39 -19.28 24.05
C GLU A 158 2.10 -18.62 23.55
N GLN A 159 2.19 -17.40 23.03
CA GLN A 159 1.03 -16.64 22.57
C GLN A 159 0.43 -17.17 21.26
N ASP A 160 1.27 -17.66 20.34
CA ASP A 160 0.80 -18.31 19.11
C ASP A 160 0.21 -19.70 19.38
N ARG A 161 0.65 -20.38 20.46
CA ARG A 161 0.12 -21.67 20.89
C ARG A 161 -1.25 -21.54 21.56
N GLU A 162 -1.47 -20.52 22.39
CA GLU A 162 -2.78 -20.25 23.00
C GLU A 162 -3.83 -19.88 21.97
N ASN A 163 -3.48 -19.06 20.97
CA ASN A 163 -4.39 -18.71 19.90
C ASN A 163 -4.72 -19.89 18.96
N ALA A 164 -3.77 -20.76 18.68
CA ALA A 164 -4.00 -21.96 17.87
C ALA A 164 -4.87 -23.00 18.61
N LEU A 165 -4.68 -23.16 19.92
CA LEU A 165 -5.49 -24.07 20.75
C LEU A 165 -6.92 -23.55 20.92
N SER A 166 -7.15 -22.25 21.07
CA SER A 166 -8.47 -21.68 21.22
C SER A 166 -9.31 -21.82 19.95
N VAL A 167 -8.73 -21.62 18.78
CA VAL A 167 -9.42 -21.79 17.48
C VAL A 167 -9.77 -23.26 17.23
N GLY A 168 -8.89 -24.19 17.59
CA GLY A 168 -9.14 -25.63 17.48
C GLY A 168 -10.28 -26.09 18.37
N VAL A 169 -10.28 -25.70 19.64
CA VAL A 169 -11.31 -26.10 20.63
C VAL A 169 -12.68 -25.53 20.26
N VAL A 170 -12.76 -24.27 19.86
CA VAL A 170 -14.02 -23.65 19.40
C VAL A 170 -14.56 -24.35 18.16
N GLY A 171 -13.71 -24.72 17.21
CA GLY A 171 -14.11 -25.48 16.02
C GLY A 171 -14.71 -26.84 16.35
N TRP A 172 -14.14 -27.59 17.31
CA TRP A 172 -14.64 -28.86 17.75
C TRP A 172 -15.98 -28.76 18.50
N ILE A 173 -16.21 -27.69 19.26
CA ILE A 173 -17.49 -27.44 19.95
C ILE A 173 -18.59 -27.16 18.93
N PHE A 174 -18.34 -26.34 17.91
CA PHE A 174 -19.32 -26.08 16.85
C PHE A 174 -19.61 -27.33 16.03
N PHE A 175 -18.60 -28.12 15.69
CA PHE A 175 -18.79 -29.37 14.95
C PHE A 175 -19.63 -30.39 15.77
N GLY A 176 -19.35 -30.52 17.07
CA GLY A 176 -20.13 -31.35 17.98
C GLY A 176 -21.59 -30.91 18.09
N ALA A 177 -21.87 -29.63 18.18
CA ALA A 177 -23.23 -29.08 18.26
C ALA A 177 -24.02 -29.32 16.96
N VAL A 178 -23.41 -29.16 15.80
CA VAL A 178 -24.06 -29.45 14.51
C VAL A 178 -24.36 -30.94 14.38
N LEU A 179 -23.44 -31.81 14.77
CA LEU A 179 -23.61 -33.25 14.71
C LEU A 179 -24.78 -33.71 15.63
N ALA A 180 -24.85 -33.18 16.84
CA ALA A 180 -25.96 -33.44 17.79
C ALA A 180 -27.33 -32.99 17.25
N ALA A 181 -27.37 -31.82 16.58
CA ALA A 181 -28.58 -31.30 15.94
C ALA A 181 -29.03 -32.19 14.79
N VAL A 182 -28.12 -32.70 13.95
CA VAL A 182 -28.46 -33.62 12.86
C VAL A 182 -28.98 -34.96 13.39
N ILE A 183 -28.37 -35.52 14.46
CA ILE A 183 -28.80 -36.77 15.07
C ILE A 183 -30.20 -36.63 15.70
N SER A 184 -30.47 -35.53 16.43
CA SER A 184 -31.75 -35.27 17.06
C SER A 184 -32.86 -35.05 16.02
N PHE A 185 -32.57 -34.37 14.92
CA PHE A 185 -33.52 -34.17 13.81
C PHE A 185 -33.83 -35.49 13.09
N GLY A 186 -32.80 -36.33 12.86
CA GLY A 186 -32.95 -37.66 12.28
C GLY A 186 -33.79 -38.59 13.17
N ALA A 187 -33.55 -38.60 14.50
CA ALA A 187 -34.33 -39.37 15.45
C ALA A 187 -35.80 -38.90 15.51
N PHE A 188 -36.04 -37.59 15.50
CA PHE A 188 -37.41 -37.05 15.46
C PHE A 188 -38.16 -37.46 14.19
N TYR A 189 -37.48 -37.46 13.04
CA TYR A 189 -38.09 -37.87 11.76
C TYR A 189 -38.39 -39.35 11.73
N LEU A 190 -37.51 -40.19 12.27
CA LEU A 190 -37.73 -41.65 12.44
C LEU A 190 -38.91 -41.95 13.34
N ILE A 191 -39.01 -41.30 14.50
CA ILE A 191 -40.14 -41.50 15.44
C ILE A 191 -41.45 -41.09 14.78
N LYS A 192 -41.49 -39.96 14.07
CA LYS A 192 -42.66 -39.50 13.32
C LYS A 192 -43.05 -40.51 12.23
N HIS A 193 -42.08 -41.05 11.50
CA HIS A 193 -42.34 -42.05 10.45
C HIS A 193 -42.86 -43.37 11.01
N ILE A 194 -42.33 -43.85 12.15
CA ILE A 194 -42.79 -45.07 12.83
C ILE A 194 -44.20 -44.88 13.35
N ARG A 195 -44.58 -43.72 13.92
CA ARG A 195 -45.95 -43.43 14.37
C ARG A 195 -46.96 -43.50 13.22
N VAL A 196 -46.62 -42.90 12.06
CA VAL A 196 -47.50 -42.96 10.88
C VAL A 196 -47.69 -44.39 10.37
N LEU A 197 -46.66 -45.23 10.42
CA LEU A 197 -46.74 -46.63 10.03
C LEU A 197 -47.58 -47.49 11.04
N SER A 198 -47.46 -47.19 12.33
CA SER A 198 -48.25 -47.88 13.38
C SER A 198 -49.74 -47.56 13.27
N ASP A 199 -50.08 -46.30 12.98
CA ASP A 199 -51.50 -45.90 12.80
C ASP A 199 -52.07 -46.50 11.51
N ARG A 200 -51.33 -46.67 10.45
CA ARG A 200 -51.80 -47.43 9.24
C ARG A 200 -52.04 -48.89 9.52
N LYS A 201 -51.27 -49.53 10.42
CA LYS A 201 -51.50 -50.91 10.84
C LYS A 201 -52.77 -51.06 11.77
N ARG A 202 -53.01 -50.06 12.64
CA ARG A 202 -54.21 -50.02 13.50
C ARG A 202 -55.51 -49.88 12.67
N ILE A 203 -55.47 -48.97 11.66
CA ILE A 203 -56.64 -48.78 10.78
C ILE A 203 -56.93 -50.02 9.93
N LYS A 204 -55.89 -50.72 9.44
CA LYS A 204 -56.11 -52.03 8.74
C LYS A 204 -56.70 -53.12 9.62
N ARG A 205 -56.32 -53.21 10.91
CA ARG A 205 -56.89 -54.18 11.86
C ARG A 205 -58.39 -53.90 12.16
N TYR A 206 -58.70 -52.59 12.31
CA TYR A 206 -60.07 -52.17 12.56
C TYR A 206 -61.01 -52.44 11.35
N ARG A 207 -60.55 -52.31 10.14
CA ARG A 207 -61.30 -52.67 8.92
C ARG A 207 -61.48 -54.18 8.74
N ARG A 208 -60.58 -55.03 9.22
CA ARG A 208 -60.71 -56.51 9.16
C ARG A 208 -61.67 -57.03 10.18
N SER A 209 -61.78 -56.47 11.36
CA SER A 209 -62.73 -56.89 12.38
C SER A 209 -64.20 -56.60 11.98
N ARG A 210 -64.45 -55.48 11.30
CA ARG A 210 -65.79 -55.08 10.81
C ARG A 210 -66.27 -55.91 9.61
N ARG A 211 -65.44 -56.64 8.92
CA ARG A 211 -65.80 -57.54 7.81
C ARG A 211 -66.17 -59.01 8.33
N ARG A 212 -65.88 -59.31 9.57
CA ARG A 212 -66.18 -60.64 10.14
C ARG A 212 -67.51 -60.68 10.97
N SER A 213 -68.14 -59.54 11.10
CA SER A 213 -69.41 -59.40 11.86
C SER A 213 -70.63 -59.08 10.95
N ARG A 214 -70.56 -59.40 9.63
CA ARG A 214 -71.71 -59.47 8.70
C ARG A 214 -71.82 -60.83 8.08
#